data_3a95cae687aeb9579f98054f791bf1c4
#
_entry.id   3a95cae687aeb9579f98054f791bf1c4
#
_cell.length_a   1.000
_cell.length_b   1.000
_cell.length_c   1.000
_cell.angle_alpha   90.00
_cell.angle_beta   90.00
_cell.angle_gamma   90.00
#
_symmetry.space_group_name_H-M   'P 1'
#
loop_
_entity.id
_entity.type
_entity.pdbx_description
1 polymer ?
#
loop_
_entity_poly.entity_id
_entity_poly.type
_entity_poly.pdbx_seq_one_letter_code
_entity_poly.pdbx_strand_id
1 'polypeptide(L)'
;MFRYLCLISLGLAACGPPAPAPILLFTGGGTSPGDVAALQAILEENHLAYATANSWQLNGITESRLTAYRLLIVPGGNFVKIGDRLTADATATIRRAVQSGVNYLGICAGAFFGGDSPYNGLNLTGGVRFGFYSAENRGIHKAAVPIADAGSGTLDLYWEDGPQLDGWGAVVAKYPDGSPAIVEGMSGNGWVVLAGIHPEAPASWRRGLIFQTPVSASRDYSLRLIQAALNRSPLPHY
;
A
#
# COMPACT_ATOMS: atom_id res chain seq x y z
N MET A 1 2.06 73.00 -0.41
CA MET A 1 1.28 71.96 -1.14
C MET A 1 2.22 70.77 -1.37
N PHE A 2 2.33 69.86 -0.36
CA PHE A 2 3.22 68.67 -0.43
C PHE A 2 2.39 67.45 -0.83
N ARG A 3 2.74 66.84 -1.96
CA ARG A 3 2.15 65.59 -2.43
C ARG A 3 2.97 64.42 -1.84
N TYR A 4 2.39 63.59 -0.99
CA TYR A 4 2.93 62.32 -0.54
C TYR A 4 2.71 61.28 -1.65
N LEU A 5 3.82 60.72 -2.19
CA LEU A 5 3.82 59.61 -3.11
C LEU A 5 3.81 58.33 -2.24
N CYS A 6 2.70 57.59 -2.24
CA CYS A 6 2.61 56.28 -1.59
C CYS A 6 3.17 55.24 -2.54
N LEU A 7 4.35 54.69 -2.24
CA LEU A 7 4.94 53.54 -2.89
C LEU A 7 4.28 52.27 -2.38
N ILE A 8 3.42 51.66 -3.21
CA ILE A 8 2.87 50.32 -2.95
C ILE A 8 3.92 49.31 -3.41
N SER A 9 4.62 48.69 -2.46
CA SER A 9 5.49 47.54 -2.74
C SER A 9 4.61 46.29 -2.93
N LEU A 10 4.42 45.86 -4.18
CA LEU A 10 3.90 44.53 -4.47
C LEU A 10 4.96 43.48 -4.05
N GLY A 11 4.73 42.81 -2.95
CA GLY A 11 5.47 41.62 -2.56
C GLY A 11 5.16 40.47 -3.53
N LEU A 12 6.09 40.16 -4.42
CA LEU A 12 6.09 38.90 -5.17
C LEU A 12 6.29 37.76 -4.16
N ALA A 13 5.20 37.07 -3.80
CA ALA A 13 5.31 35.79 -3.12
C ALA A 13 6.06 34.84 -4.06
N ALA A 14 7.30 34.53 -3.77
CA ALA A 14 8.07 33.49 -4.46
C ALA A 14 7.37 32.16 -4.17
N CYS A 15 6.61 31.65 -5.15
CA CYS A 15 6.09 30.29 -5.12
C CYS A 15 7.32 29.38 -5.26
N GLY A 16 7.76 28.79 -4.14
CA GLY A 16 8.79 27.75 -4.17
C GLY A 16 8.32 26.56 -5.01
N PRO A 17 9.23 25.70 -5.49
CA PRO A 17 8.83 24.50 -6.21
C PRO A 17 7.82 23.71 -5.37
N PRO A 18 6.76 23.14 -5.99
CA PRO A 18 5.77 22.38 -5.27
C PRO A 18 6.46 21.25 -4.47
N ALA A 19 6.04 21.06 -3.23
CA ALA A 19 6.56 19.97 -2.40
C ALA A 19 6.39 18.65 -3.15
N PRO A 20 7.39 17.75 -3.12
CA PRO A 20 7.28 16.45 -3.77
C PRO A 20 6.07 15.70 -3.21
N ALA A 21 5.37 14.94 -4.08
CA ALA A 21 4.22 14.13 -3.67
C ALA A 21 4.64 13.17 -2.53
N PRO A 22 3.87 13.07 -1.44
CA PRO A 22 4.26 12.25 -0.30
C PRO A 22 4.17 10.75 -0.55
N ILE A 23 3.41 10.33 -1.57
CA ILE A 23 3.14 8.93 -1.89
C ILE A 23 3.83 8.56 -3.20
N LEU A 24 4.51 7.41 -3.22
CA LEU A 24 4.99 6.75 -4.42
C LEU A 24 4.16 5.48 -4.64
N LEU A 25 3.42 5.41 -5.75
CA LEU A 25 2.67 4.23 -6.16
C LEU A 25 3.49 3.44 -7.19
N PHE A 26 3.79 2.19 -6.90
CA PHE A 26 4.47 1.30 -7.84
C PHE A 26 3.50 0.82 -8.93
N THR A 27 3.89 1.01 -10.19
CA THR A 27 3.09 0.66 -11.38
C THR A 27 3.88 -0.23 -12.35
N GLY A 28 4.89 -0.93 -11.81
CA GLY A 28 5.84 -1.71 -12.61
C GLY A 28 5.33 -3.09 -13.01
N GLY A 29 6.19 -3.83 -13.69
CA GLY A 29 5.87 -5.19 -14.14
C GLY A 29 5.52 -6.11 -12.97
N GLY A 30 4.44 -6.86 -13.13
CA GLY A 30 3.87 -7.73 -12.11
C GLY A 30 2.69 -7.12 -11.34
N THR A 31 2.54 -5.79 -11.28
CA THR A 31 1.31 -5.19 -10.72
C THR A 31 0.13 -5.40 -11.66
N SER A 32 -1.06 -5.60 -11.12
CA SER A 32 -2.28 -5.65 -11.91
C SER A 32 -2.69 -4.23 -12.31
N PRO A 33 -2.97 -3.95 -13.59
CA PRO A 33 -3.44 -2.63 -14.01
C PRO A 33 -4.75 -2.19 -13.33
N GLY A 34 -5.59 -3.17 -12.98
CA GLY A 34 -6.84 -2.91 -12.26
C GLY A 34 -6.60 -2.42 -10.83
N ASP A 35 -5.63 -3.03 -10.11
CA ASP A 35 -5.24 -2.60 -8.76
C ASP A 35 -4.64 -1.20 -8.78
N VAL A 36 -3.74 -0.94 -9.74
CA VAL A 36 -3.15 0.38 -9.93
C VAL A 36 -4.25 1.43 -10.16
N ALA A 37 -5.17 1.18 -11.10
CA ALA A 37 -6.26 2.11 -11.41
C ALA A 37 -7.20 2.34 -10.21
N ALA A 38 -7.52 1.29 -9.44
CA ALA A 38 -8.36 1.39 -8.25
C ALA A 38 -7.72 2.26 -7.17
N LEU A 39 -6.41 2.06 -6.91
CA LEU A 39 -5.66 2.88 -5.95
C LEU A 39 -5.51 4.33 -6.42
N GLN A 40 -5.21 4.56 -7.70
CA GLN A 40 -5.16 5.91 -8.27
C GLN A 40 -6.50 6.64 -8.06
N ALA A 41 -7.63 5.99 -8.36
CA ALA A 41 -8.94 6.56 -8.16
C ALA A 41 -9.21 6.94 -6.68
N ILE A 42 -8.79 6.10 -5.72
CA ILE A 42 -8.93 6.41 -4.27
C ILE A 42 -8.05 7.61 -3.90
N LEU A 43 -6.79 7.65 -4.37
CA LEU A 43 -5.87 8.75 -4.08
C LEU A 43 -6.37 10.07 -4.66
N GLU A 44 -6.87 10.06 -5.90
CA GLU A 44 -7.39 11.25 -6.60
C GLU A 44 -8.67 11.79 -5.95
N GLU A 45 -9.65 10.92 -5.66
CA GLU A 45 -10.91 11.29 -5.00
C GLU A 45 -10.69 11.90 -3.62
N ASN A 46 -9.61 11.50 -2.94
CA ASN A 46 -9.27 12.01 -1.60
C ASN A 46 -8.18 13.08 -1.59
N HIS A 47 -7.84 13.62 -2.77
CA HIS A 47 -6.84 14.68 -2.94
C HIS A 47 -5.47 14.35 -2.31
N LEU A 48 -5.09 13.06 -2.30
CA LEU A 48 -3.79 12.60 -1.83
C LEU A 48 -2.79 12.69 -2.99
N ALA A 49 -1.85 13.62 -2.90
CA ALA A 49 -0.84 13.80 -3.92
C ALA A 49 0.07 12.56 -3.99
N TYR A 50 0.28 12.02 -5.19
CA TYR A 50 1.14 10.87 -5.43
C TYR A 50 1.95 11.01 -6.72
N ALA A 51 3.05 10.28 -6.79
CA ALA A 51 3.80 10.02 -7.99
C ALA A 51 3.75 8.52 -8.30
N THR A 52 4.01 8.14 -9.54
CA THR A 52 4.12 6.74 -9.93
C THR A 52 5.56 6.38 -10.29
N ALA A 53 5.93 5.11 -10.09
CA ALA A 53 7.19 4.57 -10.57
C ALA A 53 6.99 3.17 -11.17
N ASN A 54 7.49 2.96 -12.38
CA ASN A 54 7.56 1.64 -12.98
C ASN A 54 8.86 0.91 -12.59
N SER A 55 9.03 -0.36 -13.00
CA SER A 55 10.20 -1.16 -12.66
C SER A 55 11.52 -0.54 -13.13
N TRP A 56 11.55 0.07 -14.34
CA TRP A 56 12.76 0.72 -14.83
C TRP A 56 13.18 1.91 -13.96
N GLN A 57 12.20 2.72 -13.54
CA GLN A 57 12.44 3.87 -12.65
C GLN A 57 12.93 3.41 -11.27
N LEU A 58 12.33 2.36 -10.68
CA LEU A 58 12.77 1.82 -9.39
C LEU A 58 14.14 1.14 -9.49
N ASN A 59 14.49 0.50 -10.61
CA ASN A 59 15.81 -0.08 -10.81
C ASN A 59 16.94 0.96 -10.86
N GLY A 60 16.61 2.20 -11.23
CA GLY A 60 17.58 3.32 -11.26
C GLY A 60 17.43 4.30 -10.08
N ILE A 61 16.54 4.01 -9.12
CA ILE A 61 16.28 4.95 -8.04
C ILE A 61 17.36 4.91 -6.96
N THR A 62 17.74 6.08 -6.44
CA THR A 62 18.64 6.17 -5.29
C THR A 62 17.86 6.19 -3.99
N GLU A 63 18.48 5.76 -2.90
CA GLU A 63 17.88 5.81 -1.56
C GLU A 63 17.45 7.23 -1.19
N SER A 64 18.26 8.23 -1.49
CA SER A 64 17.94 9.64 -1.21
C SER A 64 16.69 10.13 -1.97
N ARG A 65 16.42 9.60 -3.16
CA ARG A 65 15.18 9.92 -3.88
C ARG A 65 13.98 9.19 -3.30
N LEU A 66 14.15 7.95 -2.84
CA LEU A 66 13.07 7.21 -2.16
C LEU A 66 12.70 7.84 -0.83
N THR A 67 13.68 8.29 -0.04
CA THR A 67 13.44 8.93 1.26
C THR A 67 12.79 10.32 1.16
N ALA A 68 12.66 10.88 -0.05
CA ALA A 68 11.83 12.06 -0.28
C ALA A 68 10.30 11.75 -0.21
N TYR A 69 9.91 10.48 -0.34
CA TYR A 69 8.53 10.04 -0.16
C TYR A 69 8.29 9.60 1.28
N ARG A 70 7.05 9.74 1.73
CA ARG A 70 6.62 9.27 3.06
C ARG A 70 6.07 7.84 3.02
N LEU A 71 5.48 7.43 1.89
CA LEU A 71 4.83 6.14 1.71
C LEU A 71 5.14 5.56 0.32
N LEU A 72 5.57 4.30 0.28
CA LEU A 72 5.58 3.47 -0.92
C LEU A 72 4.37 2.52 -0.86
N ILE A 73 3.52 2.55 -1.91
CA ILE A 73 2.42 1.61 -2.08
C ILE A 73 2.79 0.61 -3.17
N VAL A 74 2.71 -0.68 -2.86
CA VAL A 74 2.85 -1.78 -3.83
C VAL A 74 1.51 -2.51 -3.93
N PRO A 75 0.84 -2.41 -5.10
CA PRO A 75 -0.48 -3.00 -5.34
C PRO A 75 -0.46 -4.52 -5.44
N GLY A 76 -1.66 -5.09 -5.65
CA GLY A 76 -1.86 -6.47 -6.04
C GLY A 76 -1.34 -6.80 -7.45
N GLY A 77 -1.38 -8.11 -7.78
CA GLY A 77 -0.90 -8.65 -9.04
C GLY A 77 -0.18 -9.99 -8.87
N ASN A 78 1.01 -10.12 -9.44
CA ASN A 78 1.84 -11.31 -9.34
C ASN A 78 3.17 -10.98 -8.66
N PHE A 79 3.34 -11.39 -7.40
CA PHE A 79 4.52 -11.05 -6.59
C PHE A 79 5.83 -11.65 -7.14
N VAL A 80 5.78 -12.80 -7.82
CA VAL A 80 6.94 -13.39 -8.50
C VAL A 80 7.42 -12.43 -9.59
N LYS A 81 6.49 -12.00 -10.46
CA LYS A 81 6.81 -11.04 -11.53
C LYS A 81 7.23 -9.67 -11.01
N ILE A 82 6.69 -9.21 -9.87
CA ILE A 82 7.15 -7.96 -9.23
C ILE A 82 8.64 -8.09 -8.89
N GLY A 83 9.01 -9.16 -8.21
CA GLY A 83 10.41 -9.41 -7.84
C GLY A 83 11.33 -9.60 -9.04
N ASP A 84 10.92 -10.37 -10.05
CA ASP A 84 11.69 -10.64 -11.26
C ASP A 84 11.96 -9.40 -12.11
N ARG A 85 11.12 -8.36 -12.00
CA ARG A 85 11.26 -7.10 -12.74
C ARG A 85 12.09 -6.05 -12.00
N LEU A 86 12.49 -6.33 -10.78
CA LEU A 86 13.37 -5.48 -9.98
C LEU A 86 14.74 -6.15 -9.81
N THR A 87 15.81 -5.35 -9.85
CA THR A 87 17.15 -5.85 -9.53
C THR A 87 17.29 -6.08 -8.02
N ALA A 88 18.23 -6.93 -7.62
CA ALA A 88 18.57 -7.14 -6.21
C ALA A 88 19.01 -5.83 -5.53
N ASP A 89 19.72 -4.96 -6.25
CA ASP A 89 20.13 -3.65 -5.76
C ASP A 89 18.93 -2.72 -5.53
N ALA A 90 17.93 -2.76 -6.43
CA ALA A 90 16.70 -1.97 -6.27
C ALA A 90 15.91 -2.42 -5.04
N THR A 91 15.69 -3.73 -4.86
CA THR A 91 14.97 -4.25 -3.68
C THR A 91 15.75 -3.98 -2.38
N ALA A 92 17.07 -4.11 -2.39
CA ALA A 92 17.91 -3.72 -1.26
C ALA A 92 17.82 -2.20 -0.97
N THR A 93 17.79 -1.36 -1.99
CA THR A 93 17.63 0.10 -1.85
C THR A 93 16.25 0.45 -1.28
N ILE A 94 15.16 -0.19 -1.77
CA ILE A 94 13.81 0.00 -1.22
C ILE A 94 13.77 -0.43 0.24
N ARG A 95 14.33 -1.59 0.59
CA ARG A 95 14.41 -2.08 1.97
C ARG A 95 15.10 -1.08 2.88
N ARG A 96 16.27 -0.57 2.50
CA ARG A 96 17.00 0.46 3.27
C ARG A 96 16.20 1.74 3.42
N ALA A 97 15.54 2.20 2.37
CA ALA A 97 14.69 3.39 2.43
C ALA A 97 13.53 3.21 3.43
N VAL A 98 12.89 2.03 3.45
CA VAL A 98 11.87 1.71 4.47
C VAL A 98 12.51 1.68 5.86
N GLN A 99 13.62 0.99 6.04
CA GLN A 99 14.32 0.93 7.33
C GLN A 99 14.81 2.32 7.80
N SER A 100 15.06 3.25 6.88
CA SER A 100 15.42 4.64 7.17
C SER A 100 14.21 5.54 7.46
N GLY A 101 12.98 5.07 7.21
CA GLY A 101 11.77 5.79 7.62
C GLY A 101 10.72 6.02 6.54
N VAL A 102 10.88 5.53 5.32
CA VAL A 102 9.77 5.46 4.35
C VAL A 102 8.77 4.42 4.83
N ASN A 103 7.49 4.73 4.82
CA ASN A 103 6.46 3.76 5.17
C ASN A 103 6.14 2.87 3.97
N TYR A 104 5.50 1.73 4.23
CA TYR A 104 5.15 0.76 3.19
C TYR A 104 3.71 0.30 3.36
N LEU A 105 2.96 0.26 2.27
CA LEU A 105 1.67 -0.42 2.17
C LEU A 105 1.75 -1.45 1.06
N GLY A 106 1.64 -2.72 1.42
CA GLY A 106 1.56 -3.84 0.47
C GLY A 106 0.18 -4.47 0.46
N ILE A 107 -0.42 -4.58 -0.73
CA ILE A 107 -1.74 -5.18 -0.92
C ILE A 107 -1.59 -6.45 -1.75
N CYS A 108 -2.12 -7.58 -1.30
CA CYS A 108 -2.08 -8.88 -1.96
C CYS A 108 -0.65 -9.26 -2.41
N ALA A 109 -0.32 -9.16 -3.69
CA ALA A 109 1.04 -9.38 -4.21
C ALA A 109 2.06 -8.45 -3.54
N GLY A 110 1.70 -7.21 -3.25
CA GLY A 110 2.53 -6.27 -2.51
C GLY A 110 2.80 -6.71 -1.07
N ALA A 111 1.86 -7.41 -0.42
CA ALA A 111 2.07 -7.98 0.90
C ALA A 111 3.04 -9.18 0.87
N PHE A 112 2.90 -10.09 -0.08
CA PHE A 112 3.89 -11.16 -0.32
C PHE A 112 5.28 -10.59 -0.59
N PHE A 113 5.38 -9.56 -1.45
CA PHE A 113 6.63 -8.91 -1.81
C PHE A 113 7.27 -8.16 -0.65
N GLY A 114 6.48 -7.63 0.27
CA GLY A 114 6.96 -7.01 1.52
C GLY A 114 7.59 -8.00 2.48
N GLY A 115 7.17 -9.27 2.45
CA GLY A 115 7.73 -10.38 3.24
C GLY A 115 9.08 -10.89 2.73
N ASP A 116 9.54 -12.02 3.32
CA ASP A 116 10.75 -12.74 2.89
C ASP A 116 10.44 -13.64 1.68
N SER A 117 10.00 -13.04 0.57
CA SER A 117 9.74 -13.77 -0.65
C SER A 117 11.03 -14.25 -1.32
N PRO A 118 11.13 -15.54 -1.74
CA PRO A 118 12.30 -16.06 -2.47
C PRO A 118 12.46 -15.44 -3.86
N TYR A 119 11.44 -14.76 -4.33
CA TYR A 119 11.42 -14.06 -5.62
C TYR A 119 11.83 -12.60 -5.43
N ASN A 120 13.02 -12.36 -4.89
CA ASN A 120 13.61 -11.03 -4.70
C ASN A 120 12.72 -10.08 -3.87
N GLY A 121 12.08 -10.61 -2.81
CA GLY A 121 11.22 -9.85 -1.89
C GLY A 121 11.98 -8.81 -1.06
N LEU A 122 11.24 -7.87 -0.49
CA LEU A 122 11.82 -6.79 0.31
C LEU A 122 12.31 -7.25 1.69
N ASN A 123 11.79 -8.36 2.22
CA ASN A 123 12.08 -8.83 3.57
C ASN A 123 11.99 -7.72 4.63
N LEU A 124 10.85 -7.04 4.67
CA LEU A 124 10.54 -6.02 5.68
C LEU A 124 10.10 -6.65 7.01
N THR A 125 9.92 -7.96 7.02
CA THR A 125 9.31 -8.75 8.08
C THR A 125 10.31 -9.58 8.90
N GLY A 126 11.61 -9.30 8.75
CA GLY A 126 12.64 -9.97 9.54
C GLY A 126 12.77 -11.47 9.26
N GLY A 127 12.61 -11.93 8.03
CA GLY A 127 12.72 -13.32 7.61
C GLY A 127 11.38 -14.07 7.58
N VAL A 128 10.25 -13.42 7.92
CA VAL A 128 8.94 -14.07 7.84
C VAL A 128 8.43 -14.08 6.40
N ARG A 129 8.11 -15.27 5.92
CA ARG A 129 7.52 -15.53 4.60
C ARG A 129 6.04 -15.85 4.75
N PHE A 130 5.22 -15.29 3.90
CA PHE A 130 3.79 -15.53 3.89
C PHE A 130 3.40 -16.62 2.89
N GLY A 131 2.44 -17.46 3.27
CA GLY A 131 1.75 -18.41 2.41
C GLY A 131 0.43 -17.84 1.90
N PHE A 132 -0.18 -18.54 0.95
CA PHE A 132 -1.54 -18.21 0.51
C PHE A 132 -2.56 -18.46 1.64
N TYR A 133 -3.62 -17.68 1.67
CA TYR A 133 -4.75 -17.95 2.56
C TYR A 133 -5.38 -19.31 2.25
N SER A 134 -5.84 -20.01 3.26
CA SER A 134 -6.29 -21.42 3.22
C SER A 134 -7.42 -21.72 2.20
N ALA A 135 -8.10 -20.71 1.69
CA ALA A 135 -9.10 -20.87 0.63
C ALA A 135 -8.50 -21.39 -0.68
N GLU A 136 -7.25 -20.98 -0.99
CA GLU A 136 -6.52 -21.42 -2.18
C GLU A 136 -6.31 -22.94 -2.18
N ASN A 137 -5.98 -23.54 -1.03
CA ASN A 137 -5.84 -24.99 -0.88
C ASN A 137 -7.13 -25.78 -1.17
N ARG A 138 -8.27 -25.10 -1.22
CA ARG A 138 -9.59 -25.66 -1.57
C ARG A 138 -9.98 -25.36 -3.03
N GLY A 139 -9.06 -24.80 -3.82
CA GLY A 139 -9.29 -24.41 -5.21
C GLY A 139 -10.16 -23.15 -5.35
N ILE A 140 -10.29 -22.35 -4.28
CA ILE A 140 -10.98 -21.07 -4.33
C ILE A 140 -9.94 -19.99 -4.55
N HIS A 141 -9.94 -19.39 -5.74
CA HIS A 141 -8.97 -18.36 -6.12
C HIS A 141 -9.48 -16.94 -5.94
N LYS A 142 -10.80 -16.73 -5.87
CA LYS A 142 -11.41 -15.42 -5.57
C LYS A 142 -12.72 -15.58 -4.81
N ALA A 143 -12.99 -14.69 -3.89
CA ALA A 143 -14.19 -14.70 -3.08
C ALA A 143 -14.50 -13.32 -2.47
N ALA A 144 -15.78 -13.15 -2.05
CA ALA A 144 -16.14 -12.22 -1.00
C ALA A 144 -15.79 -12.86 0.34
N VAL A 145 -14.83 -12.33 1.07
CA VAL A 145 -14.39 -12.93 2.34
C VAL A 145 -14.75 -12.00 3.49
N PRO A 146 -15.52 -12.48 4.48
CA PRO A 146 -15.87 -11.70 5.67
C PRO A 146 -14.62 -11.57 6.56
N ILE A 147 -14.05 -10.39 6.59
CA ILE A 147 -12.87 -10.05 7.38
C ILE A 147 -13.31 -9.43 8.70
N ALA A 148 -12.90 -10.02 9.82
CA ALA A 148 -13.11 -9.45 11.14
C ALA A 148 -12.01 -8.40 11.40
N ASP A 149 -12.39 -7.12 11.40
CA ASP A 149 -11.50 -5.98 11.70
C ASP A 149 -11.66 -5.55 13.16
N ALA A 150 -10.55 -5.36 13.87
CA ALA A 150 -10.57 -5.04 15.30
C ALA A 150 -11.27 -3.71 15.64
N GLY A 151 -11.31 -2.75 14.69
CA GLY A 151 -11.90 -1.43 14.89
C GLY A 151 -13.25 -1.21 14.22
N SER A 152 -13.60 -2.01 13.18
CA SER A 152 -14.77 -1.77 12.33
C SER A 152 -15.77 -2.93 12.31
N GLY A 153 -15.48 -4.04 13.02
CA GLY A 153 -16.28 -5.24 12.95
C GLY A 153 -16.06 -6.03 11.66
N THR A 154 -17.10 -6.68 11.13
CA THR A 154 -16.97 -7.56 9.96
C THR A 154 -17.24 -6.79 8.66
N LEU A 155 -16.33 -6.92 7.70
CA LEU A 155 -16.42 -6.37 6.35
C LEU A 155 -16.24 -7.49 5.33
N ASP A 156 -17.14 -7.64 4.36
CA ASP A 156 -16.92 -8.54 3.23
C ASP A 156 -16.04 -7.84 2.20
N LEU A 157 -14.80 -8.29 2.08
CA LEU A 157 -13.82 -7.70 1.16
C LEU A 157 -13.46 -8.68 0.04
N TYR A 158 -13.08 -8.14 -1.10
CA TYR A 158 -12.62 -8.95 -2.23
C TYR A 158 -11.27 -9.59 -1.89
N TRP A 159 -11.15 -10.88 -2.13
CA TRP A 159 -9.91 -11.64 -2.02
C TRP A 159 -9.67 -12.42 -3.31
N GLU A 160 -8.43 -12.41 -3.79
CA GLU A 160 -7.96 -13.18 -4.95
C GLU A 160 -6.51 -13.60 -4.71
N ASP A 161 -6.30 -14.89 -4.42
CA ASP A 161 -4.99 -15.52 -4.18
C ASP A 161 -4.04 -14.72 -3.25
N GLY A 162 -4.60 -14.01 -2.29
CA GLY A 162 -3.83 -13.19 -1.36
C GLY A 162 -3.27 -14.00 -0.18
N PRO A 163 -2.26 -13.45 0.54
CA PRO A 163 -1.60 -14.12 1.65
C PRO A 163 -2.44 -14.18 2.92
N GLN A 164 -2.19 -15.21 3.75
CA GLN A 164 -2.32 -15.11 5.20
C GLN A 164 -1.00 -14.59 5.79
N LEU A 165 -1.09 -13.71 6.78
CA LEU A 165 0.04 -12.90 7.24
C LEU A 165 0.57 -13.35 8.62
N ASP A 166 0.70 -14.66 8.81
CA ASP A 166 1.14 -15.24 10.07
C ASP A 166 2.60 -14.93 10.40
N GLY A 167 2.87 -14.75 11.69
CA GLY A 167 4.22 -14.70 12.24
C GLY A 167 4.89 -13.32 12.26
N TRP A 168 4.19 -12.25 11.82
CA TRP A 168 4.74 -10.90 11.86
C TRP A 168 3.66 -9.83 12.12
N GLY A 169 4.06 -8.81 12.87
CA GLY A 169 3.27 -7.60 13.11
C GLY A 169 2.09 -7.79 14.07
N ALA A 170 1.42 -6.70 14.39
CA ALA A 170 0.18 -6.70 15.15
C ALA A 170 -1.00 -6.96 14.20
N VAL A 171 -1.95 -7.79 14.62
CA VAL A 171 -3.07 -8.23 13.78
C VAL A 171 -4.19 -7.19 13.82
N VAL A 172 -4.42 -6.53 12.68
CA VAL A 172 -5.49 -5.54 12.48
C VAL A 172 -6.80 -6.23 12.12
N ALA A 173 -6.74 -7.22 11.22
CA ALA A 173 -7.92 -7.94 10.76
C ALA A 173 -7.62 -9.42 10.54
N LYS A 174 -8.65 -10.27 10.67
CA LYS A 174 -8.56 -11.73 10.54
C LYS A 174 -9.47 -12.27 9.46
N TYR A 175 -9.00 -13.32 8.80
CA TYR A 175 -9.81 -14.21 7.98
C TYR A 175 -10.82 -15.02 8.82
N PRO A 176 -11.83 -15.66 8.19
CA PRO A 176 -12.81 -16.48 8.93
C PRO A 176 -12.24 -17.65 9.74
N ASP A 177 -11.05 -18.16 9.36
CA ASP A 177 -10.35 -19.23 10.08
C ASP A 177 -9.48 -18.69 11.23
N GLY A 178 -9.49 -17.38 11.46
CA GLY A 178 -8.72 -16.71 12.51
C GLY A 178 -7.31 -16.31 12.12
N SER A 179 -6.82 -16.73 10.95
CA SER A 179 -5.50 -16.32 10.46
C SER A 179 -5.47 -14.82 10.11
N PRO A 180 -4.30 -14.15 10.23
CA PRO A 180 -4.18 -12.73 9.97
C PRO A 180 -4.41 -12.38 8.50
N ALA A 181 -5.34 -11.44 8.23
CA ALA A 181 -5.64 -10.89 6.91
C ALA A 181 -4.98 -9.53 6.68
N ILE A 182 -4.83 -8.74 7.75
CA ILE A 182 -4.12 -7.47 7.74
C ILE A 182 -3.27 -7.39 8.99
N VAL A 183 -2.01 -6.99 8.80
CA VAL A 183 -1.06 -6.77 9.88
C VAL A 183 -0.31 -5.46 9.68
N GLU A 184 0.19 -4.91 10.78
CA GLU A 184 1.08 -3.75 10.74
C GLU A 184 2.21 -3.85 11.74
N GLY A 185 3.31 -3.14 11.49
CA GLY A 185 4.47 -3.14 12.37
C GLY A 185 5.61 -2.28 11.86
N MET A 186 6.73 -2.32 12.58
CA MET A 186 7.93 -1.57 12.22
C MET A 186 8.90 -2.45 11.41
N SER A 187 9.53 -1.85 10.40
CA SER A 187 10.73 -2.37 9.75
C SER A 187 11.81 -1.29 9.81
N GLY A 188 12.72 -1.42 10.77
CA GLY A 188 13.60 -0.31 11.13
C GLY A 188 12.79 0.89 11.61
N ASN A 189 12.97 2.04 10.96
CA ASN A 189 12.21 3.27 11.26
C ASN A 189 10.95 3.43 10.39
N GLY A 190 10.66 2.54 9.44
CA GLY A 190 9.49 2.60 8.58
C GLY A 190 8.28 1.88 9.17
N TRP A 191 7.08 2.44 8.99
CA TRP A 191 5.82 1.80 9.32
C TRP A 191 5.36 0.96 8.14
N VAL A 192 5.01 -0.30 8.37
CA VAL A 192 4.63 -1.26 7.33
C VAL A 192 3.22 -1.75 7.62
N VAL A 193 2.34 -1.63 6.63
CA VAL A 193 0.98 -2.20 6.63
C VAL A 193 0.91 -3.22 5.50
N LEU A 194 0.49 -4.44 5.80
CA LEU A 194 0.32 -5.50 4.83
C LEU A 194 -1.14 -5.98 4.85
N ALA A 195 -1.75 -6.07 3.67
CA ALA A 195 -3.12 -6.55 3.50
C ALA A 195 -3.16 -7.73 2.52
N GLY A 196 -3.67 -8.86 2.96
CA GLY A 196 -3.88 -10.05 2.12
C GLY A 196 -5.15 -10.02 1.30
N ILE A 197 -5.93 -8.95 1.40
CA ILE A 197 -7.22 -8.73 0.72
C ILE A 197 -7.15 -7.45 -0.11
N HIS A 198 -8.18 -7.20 -0.94
CA HIS A 198 -8.28 -6.04 -1.82
C HIS A 198 -9.43 -5.10 -1.38
N PRO A 199 -9.21 -4.23 -0.40
CA PRO A 199 -10.24 -3.27 0.01
C PRO A 199 -10.51 -2.22 -1.08
N GLU A 200 -9.58 -1.99 -2.00
CA GLU A 200 -9.68 -1.08 -3.14
C GLU A 200 -10.55 -1.62 -4.28
N ALA A 201 -10.93 -2.90 -4.24
CA ALA A 201 -11.58 -3.61 -5.33
C ALA A 201 -12.84 -2.87 -5.86
N PRO A 202 -12.85 -2.47 -7.15
CA PRO A 202 -13.98 -1.77 -7.75
C PRO A 202 -15.17 -2.72 -7.96
N ALA A 203 -16.36 -2.14 -8.22
CA ALA A 203 -17.59 -2.90 -8.47
C ALA A 203 -17.45 -3.93 -9.60
N SER A 204 -16.60 -3.67 -10.59
CA SER A 204 -16.37 -4.57 -11.72
C SER A 204 -15.76 -5.92 -11.32
N TRP A 205 -14.90 -5.96 -10.29
CA TRP A 205 -14.29 -7.20 -9.80
C TRP A 205 -15.26 -8.04 -8.97
N ARG A 206 -16.21 -7.37 -8.34
CA ARG A 206 -17.20 -8.01 -7.46
C ARG A 206 -18.31 -8.74 -8.21
N ARG A 207 -18.36 -8.64 -9.55
CA ARG A 207 -19.39 -9.30 -10.38
C ARG A 207 -19.37 -10.82 -10.21
N GLY A 208 -20.53 -11.39 -9.96
CA GLY A 208 -20.69 -12.83 -9.73
C GLY A 208 -20.37 -13.29 -8.31
N LEU A 209 -19.99 -12.39 -7.41
CA LEU A 209 -19.83 -12.63 -5.98
C LEU A 209 -20.88 -11.86 -5.18
N ILE A 210 -21.20 -12.36 -3.99
CA ILE A 210 -22.21 -11.74 -3.10
C ILE A 210 -21.46 -11.05 -1.96
N PHE A 211 -21.71 -9.76 -1.79
CA PHE A 211 -21.14 -8.93 -0.72
C PHE A 211 -22.24 -8.28 0.09
N GLN A 212 -22.09 -8.27 1.42
CA GLN A 212 -22.92 -7.46 2.33
C GLN A 212 -22.35 -6.03 2.43
N THR A 213 -21.02 -5.90 2.36
CA THR A 213 -20.34 -4.60 2.45
C THR A 213 -20.44 -3.84 1.12
N PRO A 214 -20.98 -2.61 1.11
CA PRO A 214 -21.00 -1.77 -0.10
C PRO A 214 -19.60 -1.45 -0.61
N VAL A 215 -19.46 -1.19 -1.92
CA VAL A 215 -18.17 -0.78 -2.54
C VAL A 215 -17.62 0.47 -1.88
N SER A 216 -18.46 1.46 -1.55
CA SER A 216 -18.03 2.68 -0.86
C SER A 216 -17.36 2.37 0.47
N ALA A 217 -17.94 1.53 1.31
CA ALA A 217 -17.38 1.14 2.59
C ALA A 217 -16.05 0.38 2.45
N SER A 218 -15.90 -0.46 1.42
CA SER A 218 -14.60 -1.09 1.10
C SER A 218 -13.54 -0.05 0.72
N ARG A 219 -13.92 0.94 -0.11
CA ARG A 219 -13.01 2.03 -0.51
C ARG A 219 -12.63 2.94 0.66
N ASP A 220 -13.57 3.26 1.55
CA ASP A 220 -13.30 4.01 2.78
C ASP A 220 -12.32 3.24 3.68
N TYR A 221 -12.47 1.93 3.74
CA TYR A 221 -11.53 1.07 4.45
C TYR A 221 -10.14 1.08 3.80
N SER A 222 -10.05 1.01 2.46
CA SER A 222 -8.78 1.15 1.74
C SER A 222 -8.12 2.50 2.03
N LEU A 223 -8.89 3.60 1.99
CA LEU A 223 -8.40 4.93 2.35
C LEU A 223 -7.86 4.97 3.78
N ARG A 224 -8.55 4.34 4.73
CA ARG A 224 -8.10 4.23 6.13
C ARG A 224 -6.74 3.54 6.23
N LEU A 225 -6.50 2.44 5.50
CA LEU A 225 -5.20 1.76 5.47
C LEU A 225 -4.11 2.65 4.85
N ILE A 226 -4.42 3.35 3.76
CA ILE A 226 -3.49 4.30 3.12
C ILE A 226 -3.11 5.42 4.10
N GLN A 227 -4.09 6.01 4.79
CA GLN A 227 -3.86 7.10 5.75
C GLN A 227 -3.09 6.62 6.99
N ALA A 228 -3.39 5.42 7.50
CA ALA A 228 -2.67 4.80 8.60
C ALA A 228 -1.19 4.60 8.23
N ALA A 229 -0.91 4.01 7.07
CA ALA A 229 0.44 3.84 6.58
C ALA A 229 1.17 5.17 6.32
N LEU A 230 0.50 6.15 5.70
CA LEU A 230 1.07 7.47 5.39
C LEU A 230 1.45 8.25 6.64
N ASN A 231 0.59 8.20 7.67
CA ASN A 231 0.71 9.02 8.87
C ASN A 231 1.32 8.27 10.07
N ARG A 232 1.67 6.99 9.92
CA ARG A 232 2.13 6.10 11.02
C ARG A 232 1.14 6.09 12.19
N SER A 233 -0.14 6.04 11.86
CA SER A 233 -1.21 5.98 12.84
C SER A 233 -1.61 4.52 13.06
N PRO A 234 -1.30 3.92 14.23
CA PRO A 234 -1.67 2.54 14.48
C PRO A 234 -3.17 2.33 14.33
N LEU A 235 -3.52 1.23 13.68
CA LEU A 235 -4.90 0.76 13.59
C LEU A 235 -5.28 -0.02 14.86
N PRO A 236 -6.55 -0.20 15.20
CA PRO A 236 -6.94 -1.11 16.26
C PRO A 236 -6.45 -2.55 16.01
N HIS A 237 -6.02 -3.26 17.06
CA HIS A 237 -5.46 -4.61 17.00
C HIS A 237 -6.26 -5.61 17.83
N TYR A 238 -6.08 -6.90 17.51
CA TYR A 238 -6.52 -8.03 18.33
C TYR A 238 -5.53 -8.32 19.46
#